data_1aa59bb86c4f1f7a8d2d20af34a0d9d4
#
_entry.id   1aa59bb86c4f1f7a8d2d20af34a0d9d4
#
_cell.length_a   1.000
_cell.length_b   1.000
_cell.length_c   1.000
_cell.angle_alpha   90.00
_cell.angle_beta   90.00
_cell.angle_gamma   90.00
#
_symmetry.space_group_name_H-M   'P 1'
#
loop_
_entity.id
_entity.type
_entity.pdbx_description
1 polymer ?
#
loop_
_entity_poly.entity_id
_entity_poly.type
_entity_poly.pdbx_seq_one_letter_code
_entity_poly.pdbx_strand_id
1 'polypeptide(L)'
;GDVGTLFFLFEQMGLHGWRDMNQLDLTLEGMRQGVYDSDVFIILLTNSYLSRPFCVAELEFALEFGKPIIIIVEEETRFWPFDLTRWQNNKCERTSSGGWGTGVAGGTMYEACSLNIRELIESRWADGSMLSFRRRNYEVNALAAEVVRLASTQPDVEWGSYLPSSALSKLSSSVAQRRIA
;
A
#
# COMPACT_ATOMS: atom_id res chain seq x y z
N GLY A 1 -12.57 -0.62 11.20
CA GLY A 1 -11.13 -0.64 11.56
C GLY A 1 -10.39 0.57 10.99
N ASP A 2 -9.14 0.71 11.33
CA ASP A 2 -8.34 1.93 11.07
C ASP A 2 -8.19 2.27 9.58
N VAL A 3 -8.00 1.25 8.74
CA VAL A 3 -7.98 1.42 7.26
C VAL A 3 -9.28 2.04 6.78
N GLY A 4 -10.43 1.59 7.31
CA GLY A 4 -11.72 2.16 6.95
C GLY A 4 -11.90 3.62 7.36
N THR A 5 -11.36 4.00 8.53
CA THR A 5 -11.39 5.40 9.00
C THR A 5 -10.51 6.28 8.12
N LEU A 6 -9.27 5.86 7.84
CA LEU A 6 -8.39 6.61 6.94
C LEU A 6 -8.98 6.74 5.54
N PHE A 7 -9.51 5.65 4.99
CA PHE A 7 -10.13 5.65 3.68
C PHE A 7 -11.30 6.64 3.61
N PHE A 8 -12.19 6.65 4.61
CA PHE A 8 -13.28 7.61 4.69
C PHE A 8 -12.78 9.05 4.71
N LEU A 9 -11.73 9.35 5.48
CA LEU A 9 -11.15 10.70 5.53
C LEU A 9 -10.53 11.09 4.17
N PHE A 10 -9.86 10.18 3.48
CA PHE A 10 -9.32 10.44 2.16
C PHE A 10 -10.44 10.78 1.16
N GLU A 11 -11.55 10.05 1.19
CA GLU A 11 -12.72 10.35 0.34
C GLU A 11 -13.32 11.71 0.67
N GLN A 12 -13.45 12.06 1.95
CA GLN A 12 -13.93 13.40 2.36
C GLN A 12 -13.01 14.54 1.89
N MET A 13 -11.74 14.26 1.69
CA MET A 13 -10.72 15.20 1.19
C MET A 13 -10.54 15.15 -0.34
N GLY A 14 -11.37 14.38 -1.05
CA GLY A 14 -11.40 14.34 -2.52
C GLY A 14 -10.50 13.31 -3.17
N LEU A 15 -9.92 12.38 -2.41
CA LEU A 15 -9.27 11.20 -2.99
C LEU A 15 -10.29 10.08 -3.16
N HIS A 16 -10.39 9.54 -4.39
CA HIS A 16 -11.27 8.42 -4.66
C HIS A 16 -10.47 7.11 -4.56
N GLY A 17 -10.80 6.30 -3.55
CA GLY A 17 -10.05 5.09 -3.25
C GLY A 17 -10.65 3.82 -3.86
N TRP A 18 -9.77 2.93 -4.31
CA TRP A 18 -10.07 1.53 -4.55
C TRP A 18 -9.62 0.68 -3.35
N ARG A 19 -10.44 -0.26 -2.94
CA ARG A 19 -10.11 -1.29 -1.96
C ARG A 19 -10.68 -2.63 -2.41
N ASP A 20 -9.90 -3.69 -2.26
CA ASP A 20 -10.31 -5.06 -2.57
C ASP A 20 -11.61 -5.46 -1.86
N MET A 21 -11.76 -5.15 -0.57
CA MET A 21 -12.94 -5.47 0.24
C MET A 21 -14.26 -4.87 -0.29
N ASN A 22 -14.19 -3.88 -1.16
CA ASN A 22 -15.37 -3.23 -1.73
C ASN A 22 -15.67 -3.74 -3.15
N GLN A 23 -14.86 -4.67 -3.67
CA GLN A 23 -14.98 -5.15 -5.04
C GLN A 23 -15.76 -6.46 -5.10
N LEU A 24 -16.45 -6.67 -6.21
CA LEU A 24 -17.14 -7.93 -6.53
C LEU A 24 -16.16 -9.01 -6.99
N ASP A 25 -15.02 -8.60 -7.55
CA ASP A 25 -13.96 -9.47 -8.03
C ASP A 25 -12.75 -9.39 -7.08
N LEU A 26 -12.63 -10.41 -6.22
CA LEU A 26 -11.51 -10.58 -5.28
C LEU A 26 -10.40 -11.48 -5.85
N THR A 27 -10.36 -11.65 -7.16
CA THR A 27 -9.29 -12.40 -7.82
C THR A 27 -7.98 -11.63 -7.82
N LEU A 28 -6.88 -12.35 -7.97
CA LEU A 28 -5.55 -11.74 -8.12
C LEU A 28 -5.50 -10.78 -9.33
N GLU A 29 -6.21 -11.11 -10.41
CA GLU A 29 -6.30 -10.25 -11.59
C GLU A 29 -7.10 -8.98 -11.31
N GLY A 30 -8.23 -9.08 -10.59
CA GLY A 30 -9.00 -7.91 -10.17
C GLY A 30 -8.19 -6.95 -9.29
N MET A 31 -7.39 -7.49 -8.35
CA MET A 31 -6.47 -6.69 -7.54
C MET A 31 -5.39 -6.04 -8.40
N ARG A 32 -4.79 -6.80 -9.32
CA ARG A 32 -3.79 -6.27 -10.26
C ARG A 32 -4.35 -5.11 -11.08
N GLN A 33 -5.58 -5.25 -11.60
CA GLN A 33 -6.26 -4.20 -12.34
C GLN A 33 -6.54 -2.97 -11.48
N GLY A 34 -7.00 -3.17 -10.23
CA GLY A 34 -7.25 -2.07 -9.30
C GLY A 34 -5.98 -1.24 -9.01
N VAL A 35 -4.85 -1.90 -8.79
CA VAL A 35 -3.56 -1.23 -8.63
C VAL A 35 -3.14 -0.53 -9.93
N TYR A 36 -3.33 -1.18 -11.07
CA TYR A 36 -3.01 -0.59 -12.38
C TYR A 36 -3.80 0.71 -12.64
N ASP A 37 -5.08 0.73 -12.30
CA ASP A 37 -5.98 1.88 -12.51
C ASP A 37 -5.77 3.01 -11.47
N SER A 38 -4.98 2.78 -10.43
CA SER A 38 -4.71 3.75 -9.37
C SER A 38 -3.56 4.68 -9.74
N ASP A 39 -3.62 5.95 -9.34
CA ASP A 39 -2.55 6.93 -9.53
C ASP A 39 -1.48 6.84 -8.44
N VAL A 40 -1.87 6.44 -7.23
CA VAL A 40 -1.01 6.32 -6.05
C VAL A 40 -1.39 5.07 -5.27
N PHE A 41 -0.40 4.38 -4.73
CA PHE A 41 -0.60 3.23 -3.86
C PHE A 41 -0.29 3.61 -2.41
N ILE A 42 -1.24 3.39 -1.49
CA ILE A 42 -1.09 3.75 -0.08
C ILE A 42 -1.14 2.48 0.76
N ILE A 43 -0.13 2.25 1.58
CA ILE A 43 -0.10 1.12 2.51
C ILE A 43 -0.13 1.59 3.96
N LEU A 44 -0.91 0.90 4.79
CA LEU A 44 -0.80 0.97 6.24
C LEU A 44 0.04 -0.21 6.71
N LEU A 45 1.32 0.06 6.94
CA LEU A 45 2.31 -0.93 7.33
C LEU A 45 2.14 -1.28 8.81
N THR A 46 1.54 -2.43 9.04
CA THR A 46 1.40 -3.04 10.36
C THR A 46 2.32 -4.25 10.49
N ASN A 47 2.47 -4.80 11.70
CA ASN A 47 3.27 -6.00 11.93
C ASN A 47 2.86 -7.21 11.05
N SER A 48 1.60 -7.28 10.64
CA SER A 48 1.08 -8.40 9.84
C SER A 48 0.94 -8.09 8.34
N TYR A 49 1.21 -6.87 7.89
CA TYR A 49 1.00 -6.48 6.49
C TYR A 49 1.81 -7.37 5.54
N LEU A 50 3.12 -7.47 5.75
CA LEU A 50 4.04 -8.24 4.91
C LEU A 50 3.97 -9.77 5.11
N SER A 51 3.10 -10.24 6.00
CA SER A 51 2.80 -11.66 6.16
C SER A 51 1.56 -12.12 5.37
N ARG A 52 0.85 -11.19 4.74
CA ARG A 52 -0.37 -11.46 3.99
C ARG A 52 -0.08 -11.53 2.49
N PRO A 53 -0.35 -12.67 1.81
CA PRO A 53 -0.02 -12.85 0.40
C PRO A 53 -0.64 -11.80 -0.52
N PHE A 54 -1.88 -11.44 -0.28
CA PHE A 54 -2.58 -10.43 -1.09
C PHE A 54 -1.96 -9.05 -0.93
N CYS A 55 -1.65 -8.61 0.30
CA CYS A 55 -0.98 -7.33 0.55
C CYS A 55 0.41 -7.27 -0.10
N VAL A 56 1.14 -8.39 -0.06
CA VAL A 56 2.44 -8.50 -0.74
C VAL A 56 2.27 -8.46 -2.26
N ALA A 57 1.28 -9.18 -2.80
CA ALA A 57 1.01 -9.17 -4.24
C ALA A 57 0.60 -7.78 -4.76
N GLU A 58 -0.26 -7.06 -4.04
CA GLU A 58 -0.64 -5.68 -4.38
C GLU A 58 0.57 -4.73 -4.38
N LEU A 59 1.45 -4.87 -3.38
CA LEU A 59 2.68 -4.08 -3.31
C LEU A 59 3.65 -4.42 -4.45
N GLU A 60 3.76 -5.70 -4.84
CA GLU A 60 4.52 -6.12 -6.03
C GLU A 60 3.95 -5.50 -7.30
N PHE A 61 2.62 -5.50 -7.47
CA PHE A 61 1.99 -4.85 -8.63
C PHE A 61 2.26 -3.34 -8.64
N ALA A 62 2.19 -2.68 -7.49
CA ALA A 62 2.50 -1.26 -7.40
C ALA A 62 3.95 -0.96 -7.81
N LEU A 63 4.90 -1.80 -7.40
CA LEU A 63 6.31 -1.69 -7.80
C LEU A 63 6.50 -2.00 -9.29
N GLU A 64 5.86 -3.06 -9.80
CA GLU A 64 5.91 -3.45 -11.22
C GLU A 64 5.38 -2.32 -12.12
N PHE A 65 4.29 -1.67 -11.72
CA PHE A 65 3.67 -0.57 -12.47
C PHE A 65 4.32 0.79 -12.19
N GLY A 66 5.36 0.87 -11.36
CA GLY A 66 6.05 2.11 -11.02
C GLY A 66 5.15 3.12 -10.32
N LYS A 67 4.15 2.65 -9.55
CA LYS A 67 3.25 3.54 -8.82
C LYS A 67 3.99 4.30 -7.72
N PRO A 68 3.68 5.60 -7.52
CA PRO A 68 4.07 6.29 -6.31
C PRO A 68 3.52 5.55 -5.08
N ILE A 69 4.38 5.25 -4.10
CA ILE A 69 4.00 4.50 -2.90
C ILE A 69 4.12 5.40 -1.68
N ILE A 70 3.03 5.57 -0.95
CA ILE A 70 2.99 6.26 0.34
C ILE A 70 2.89 5.20 1.44
N ILE A 71 3.86 5.19 2.35
CA ILE A 71 3.91 4.24 3.46
C ILE A 71 3.50 4.95 4.74
N ILE A 72 2.45 4.44 5.35
CA ILE A 72 1.97 4.86 6.67
C ILE A 72 2.31 3.74 7.64
N VAL A 73 3.03 4.02 8.73
CA VAL A 73 3.44 3.02 9.71
C VAL A 73 2.64 3.16 11.00
N GLU A 74 2.12 2.04 11.51
CA GLU A 74 1.48 1.97 12.81
C GLU A 74 2.53 2.12 13.92
N GLU A 75 2.36 3.08 14.81
CA GLU A 75 3.31 3.35 15.91
C GLU A 75 2.77 3.00 17.31
N GLU A 76 1.46 2.79 17.46
CA GLU A 76 0.92 2.47 18.78
C GLU A 76 1.26 1.04 19.21
N THR A 77 2.03 0.91 20.25
CA THR A 77 2.57 -0.37 20.78
C THR A 77 1.47 -1.40 21.09
N ARG A 78 0.29 -0.97 21.54
CA ARG A 78 -0.86 -1.83 21.84
C ARG A 78 -1.46 -2.52 20.59
N PHE A 79 -1.14 -2.03 19.37
CA PHE A 79 -1.63 -2.59 18.11
C PHE A 79 -0.53 -3.28 17.31
N TRP A 80 0.58 -3.66 17.99
CA TRP A 80 1.66 -4.40 17.37
C TRP A 80 2.24 -3.68 16.16
N PRO A 81 2.94 -2.56 16.38
CA PRO A 81 3.52 -1.77 15.30
C PRO A 81 4.49 -2.59 14.47
N PHE A 82 4.71 -2.16 13.25
CA PHE A 82 5.75 -2.73 12.42
C PHE A 82 7.12 -2.52 13.07
N ASP A 83 7.92 -3.58 13.07
CA ASP A 83 9.29 -3.57 13.58
C ASP A 83 10.20 -4.23 12.53
N LEU A 84 11.14 -3.45 12.00
CA LEU A 84 12.05 -3.88 10.94
C LEU A 84 12.89 -5.10 11.36
N THR A 85 13.45 -5.07 12.59
CA THR A 85 14.29 -6.16 13.11
C THR A 85 13.49 -7.45 13.26
N ARG A 86 12.25 -7.32 13.73
CA ARG A 86 11.35 -8.47 13.86
C ARG A 86 11.00 -9.04 12.48
N TRP A 87 10.67 -8.19 11.51
CA TRP A 87 10.37 -8.64 10.14
C TRP A 87 11.55 -9.37 9.51
N GLN A 88 12.77 -8.87 9.69
CA GLN A 88 13.98 -9.48 9.15
C GLN A 88 14.32 -10.83 9.79
N ASN A 89 14.01 -11.02 11.07
CA ASN A 89 14.48 -12.16 11.85
C ASN A 89 13.40 -13.18 12.23
N ASN A 90 12.11 -12.80 12.21
CA ASN A 90 11.06 -13.73 12.56
C ASN A 90 10.82 -14.74 11.45
N LYS A 91 10.87 -16.01 11.83
CA LYS A 91 10.42 -17.09 10.97
C LYS A 91 8.93 -16.92 10.65
N CYS A 92 8.58 -17.18 9.42
CA CYS A 92 7.19 -17.27 9.01
C CYS A 92 6.57 -18.51 9.66
N GLU A 93 5.93 -18.33 10.82
CA GLU A 93 5.16 -19.40 11.43
C GLU A 93 3.89 -19.60 10.61
N ARG A 94 3.75 -20.79 10.05
CA ARG A 94 2.50 -21.23 9.46
C ARG A 94 1.48 -21.28 10.58
N THR A 95 0.57 -20.32 10.64
CA THR A 95 -0.50 -20.37 11.63
C THR A 95 -1.29 -21.66 11.43
N SER A 96 -1.51 -22.41 12.50
CA SER A 96 -2.25 -23.68 12.54
C SER A 96 -3.71 -23.56 12.05
N SER A 97 -4.18 -22.37 11.78
CA SER A 97 -5.51 -22.05 11.26
C SER A 97 -5.59 -21.93 9.73
N GLY A 98 -4.57 -22.36 8.98
CA GLY A 98 -4.57 -22.26 7.51
C GLY A 98 -4.52 -20.83 6.99
N GLY A 99 -4.27 -19.88 7.85
CA GLY A 99 -4.12 -18.47 7.50
C GLY A 99 -2.87 -18.25 6.65
N TRP A 100 -3.02 -17.49 5.67
CA TRP A 100 -2.18 -17.01 4.60
C TRP A 100 -0.77 -16.63 5.10
N GLY A 101 0.12 -17.58 5.22
CA GLY A 101 1.54 -17.33 5.47
C GLY A 101 2.29 -17.33 4.13
N THR A 102 2.86 -16.22 3.74
CA THR A 102 3.75 -16.11 2.57
C THR A 102 5.13 -16.71 2.81
N GLY A 103 5.30 -17.56 3.85
CA GLY A 103 6.57 -18.15 4.15
C GLY A 103 6.86 -19.37 3.25
N VAL A 104 8.01 -19.37 2.60
CA VAL A 104 8.70 -20.61 2.25
C VAL A 104 8.89 -21.39 3.56
N ALA A 105 8.47 -22.64 3.60
CA ALA A 105 8.57 -23.45 4.81
C ALA A 105 10.01 -23.38 5.38
N GLY A 106 10.18 -22.74 6.54
CA GLY A 106 11.47 -22.57 7.22
C GLY A 106 12.22 -21.27 6.97
N GLY A 107 11.72 -20.36 6.09
CA GLY A 107 12.30 -19.03 5.86
C GLY A 107 11.73 -17.95 6.76
N THR A 108 12.29 -16.73 6.71
CA THR A 108 11.78 -15.53 7.38
C THR A 108 10.71 -14.85 6.53
N MET A 109 9.88 -13.99 7.13
CA MET A 109 8.95 -13.12 6.38
C MET A 109 9.69 -12.20 5.42
N TYR A 110 10.88 -11.79 5.77
CA TYR A 110 11.79 -10.99 4.95
C TYR A 110 12.20 -11.75 3.69
N GLU A 111 12.64 -13.02 3.83
CA GLU A 111 13.05 -13.86 2.69
C GLU A 111 11.89 -14.19 1.75
N ALA A 112 10.66 -14.16 2.25
CA ALA A 112 9.47 -14.39 1.44
C ALA A 112 9.09 -13.19 0.55
N CYS A 113 9.58 -11.99 0.86
CA CYS A 113 9.37 -10.79 0.05
C CYS A 113 10.41 -10.71 -1.07
N SER A 114 10.05 -10.10 -2.20
CA SER A 114 11.00 -9.81 -3.27
C SER A 114 12.09 -8.83 -2.84
N LEU A 115 13.17 -8.78 -3.61
CA LEU A 115 14.23 -7.83 -3.37
C LEU A 115 13.71 -6.38 -3.43
N ASN A 116 12.84 -6.07 -4.38
CA ASN A 116 12.27 -4.73 -4.55
C ASN A 116 11.48 -4.26 -3.32
N ILE A 117 10.66 -5.17 -2.71
CA ILE A 117 9.95 -4.86 -1.46
C ILE A 117 10.93 -4.62 -0.32
N ARG A 118 11.97 -5.46 -0.20
CA ARG A 118 12.98 -5.31 0.86
C ARG A 118 13.68 -3.97 0.76
N GLU A 119 14.19 -3.62 -0.41
CA GLU A 119 14.85 -2.34 -0.66
C GLU A 119 13.93 -1.14 -0.41
N LEU A 120 12.67 -1.22 -0.84
CA LEU A 120 11.68 -0.18 -0.56
C LEU A 120 11.50 0.04 0.94
N ILE A 121 11.20 -1.01 1.69
CA ILE A 121 10.90 -0.90 3.13
C ILE A 121 12.14 -0.46 3.91
N GLU A 122 13.31 -1.04 3.62
CA GLU A 122 14.55 -0.69 4.30
C GLU A 122 14.99 0.76 4.03
N SER A 123 14.90 1.20 2.77
CA SER A 123 15.26 2.59 2.42
C SER A 123 14.34 3.60 3.08
N ARG A 124 13.01 3.37 3.03
CA ARG A 124 12.02 4.25 3.65
C ARG A 124 12.08 4.27 5.17
N TRP A 125 12.47 3.14 5.77
CA TRP A 125 12.72 3.08 7.21
C TRP A 125 13.98 3.87 7.59
N ALA A 126 15.06 3.71 6.83
CA ALA A 126 16.33 4.36 7.10
C ALA A 126 16.30 5.88 6.91
N ASP A 127 15.58 6.38 5.91
CA ASP A 127 15.47 7.82 5.62
C ASP A 127 14.36 8.52 6.41
N GLY A 128 13.53 7.77 7.14
CA GLY A 128 12.43 8.31 7.94
C GLY A 128 11.28 8.90 7.12
N SER A 129 11.14 8.51 5.85
CA SER A 129 10.10 9.04 4.95
C SER A 129 8.73 8.37 5.09
N MET A 130 8.58 7.42 6.03
CA MET A 130 7.29 6.84 6.36
C MET A 130 6.47 7.79 7.23
N LEU A 131 5.16 7.85 6.98
CA LEU A 131 4.25 8.66 7.79
C LEU A 131 3.79 7.89 9.03
N SER A 132 3.80 8.54 10.18
CA SER A 132 3.36 7.94 11.45
C SER A 132 1.85 7.91 11.57
N PHE A 133 1.29 6.75 11.91
CA PHE A 133 -0.11 6.61 12.26
C PHE A 133 -0.31 6.44 13.76
N ARG A 134 -1.07 7.35 14.34
CA ARG A 134 -1.54 7.31 15.72
C ARG A 134 -3.02 7.63 15.77
N ARG A 135 -3.77 6.96 16.64
CA ARG A 135 -5.24 6.99 16.68
C ARG A 135 -5.85 8.20 17.39
N ARG A 136 -5.10 9.25 17.63
CA ARG A 136 -5.65 10.49 18.17
C ARG A 136 -6.29 11.31 17.05
N ASN A 137 -7.53 11.73 17.24
CA ASN A 137 -8.33 12.38 16.19
C ASN A 137 -7.60 13.49 15.43
N TYR A 138 -6.86 14.37 16.15
CA TYR A 138 -6.11 15.45 15.51
C TYR A 138 -4.91 14.93 14.69
N GLU A 139 -4.25 13.85 15.12
CA GLU A 139 -3.13 13.23 14.39
C GLU A 139 -3.63 12.48 13.15
N VAL A 140 -4.76 11.81 13.25
CA VAL A 140 -5.39 11.12 12.10
C VAL A 140 -5.79 12.12 11.02
N ASN A 141 -6.38 13.25 11.39
CA ASN A 141 -6.74 14.30 10.45
C ASN A 141 -5.51 14.96 9.81
N ALA A 142 -4.46 15.23 10.60
CA ALA A 142 -3.19 15.76 10.08
C ALA A 142 -2.51 14.78 9.13
N LEU A 143 -2.48 13.50 9.47
CA LEU A 143 -1.97 12.45 8.60
C LEU A 143 -2.77 12.38 7.30
N ALA A 144 -4.10 12.39 7.36
CA ALA A 144 -4.93 12.34 6.17
C ALA A 144 -4.67 13.54 5.24
N ALA A 145 -4.54 14.74 5.80
CA ALA A 145 -4.20 15.93 5.03
C ALA A 145 -2.81 15.83 4.36
N GLU A 146 -1.82 15.28 5.06
CA GLU A 146 -0.48 15.07 4.51
C GLU A 146 -0.47 14.02 3.40
N VAL A 147 -1.20 12.92 3.56
CA VAL A 147 -1.36 11.90 2.50
C VAL A 147 -1.99 12.51 1.25
N VAL A 148 -3.07 13.29 1.41
CA VAL A 148 -3.73 13.98 0.30
C VAL A 148 -2.77 14.94 -0.40
N ARG A 149 -1.99 15.72 0.37
CA ARG A 149 -0.97 16.61 -0.16
C ARG A 149 0.07 15.85 -0.98
N LEU A 150 0.62 14.77 -0.44
CA LEU A 150 1.62 13.94 -1.12
C LEU A 150 1.05 13.30 -2.38
N ALA A 151 -0.14 12.71 -2.32
CA ALA A 151 -0.81 12.12 -3.46
C ALA A 151 -1.06 13.15 -4.58
N SER A 152 -1.39 14.42 -4.20
CA SER A 152 -1.66 15.50 -5.16
C SER A 152 -0.40 16.11 -5.78
N THR A 153 0.75 15.99 -5.12
CA THR A 153 2.02 16.56 -5.60
C THR A 153 2.88 15.59 -6.39
N GLN A 154 2.45 14.32 -6.52
CA GLN A 154 3.18 13.38 -7.38
C GLN A 154 3.19 13.93 -8.81
N PRO A 155 4.35 14.01 -9.45
CA PRO A 155 4.42 14.41 -10.85
C PRO A 155 3.56 13.44 -11.66
N ASP A 156 2.86 13.99 -12.67
CA ASP A 156 2.24 13.13 -13.67
C ASP A 156 3.35 12.27 -14.23
N VAL A 157 3.40 11.00 -13.85
CA VAL A 157 4.32 10.06 -14.44
C VAL A 157 3.99 10.06 -15.91
N GLU A 158 4.95 10.41 -16.77
CA GLU A 158 4.77 10.32 -18.21
C GLU A 158 4.49 8.86 -18.56
N TRP A 159 3.22 8.53 -18.63
CA TRP A 159 2.67 7.20 -18.96
C TRP A 159 2.96 6.82 -20.41
N GLY A 160 3.77 7.62 -21.13
CA GLY A 160 3.98 7.54 -22.56
C GLY A 160 4.69 6.30 -23.09
N SER A 161 5.29 5.44 -22.26
CA SER A 161 6.08 4.32 -22.78
C SER A 161 5.45 2.93 -22.64
N TYR A 162 4.33 2.79 -21.90
CA TYR A 162 3.76 1.46 -21.61
C TYR A 162 2.25 1.30 -21.84
N LEU A 163 1.55 2.36 -22.30
CA LEU A 163 0.12 2.26 -22.55
C LEU A 163 -0.17 1.84 -23.99
N PRO A 164 -1.02 0.84 -24.23
CA PRO A 164 -1.57 0.59 -25.55
C PRO A 164 -2.38 1.82 -26.01
N SER A 165 -2.27 2.14 -27.28
CA SER A 165 -2.87 3.36 -27.91
C SER A 165 -4.37 3.57 -27.62
N SER A 166 -5.09 2.52 -27.22
CA SER A 166 -6.51 2.56 -26.85
C SER A 166 -6.77 3.16 -25.45
N ALA A 167 -5.75 3.23 -24.58
CA ALA A 167 -5.89 3.80 -23.24
C ALA A 167 -5.64 5.31 -23.23
N LEU A 168 -4.82 5.82 -24.15
CA LEU A 168 -4.49 7.25 -24.27
C LEU A 168 -5.69 8.13 -24.65
N SER A 169 -6.65 7.60 -25.41
CA SER A 169 -7.85 8.37 -25.81
C SER A 169 -8.84 8.63 -24.67
N LYS A 170 -8.75 7.90 -23.57
CA LYS A 170 -9.61 8.05 -22.38
C LYS A 170 -9.06 9.04 -21.36
N LEU A 171 -7.77 9.37 -21.43
CA LEU A 171 -7.11 10.26 -20.48
C LEU A 171 -7.29 11.75 -20.77
N SER A 172 -7.68 12.11 -21.99
CA SER A 172 -7.82 13.53 -22.40
C SER A 172 -9.07 14.24 -21.88
N SER A 173 -10.00 13.54 -21.23
CA SER A 173 -11.28 14.10 -20.80
C SER A 173 -11.53 14.18 -19.30
N SER A 174 -10.59 13.77 -18.45
CA SER A 174 -10.77 13.84 -16.99
C SER A 174 -9.56 14.47 -16.29
N VAL A 175 -9.54 15.79 -16.32
CA VAL A 175 -8.78 16.55 -15.31
C VAL A 175 -9.48 16.37 -13.99
N ALA A 176 -8.73 15.81 -12.98
CA ALA A 176 -8.91 16.03 -11.57
C ALA A 176 -9.73 15.06 -10.73
N GLN A 177 -9.56 13.76 -10.88
CA GLN A 177 -9.88 12.84 -9.76
C GLN A 177 -8.80 11.75 -9.67
N ARG A 178 -7.85 11.92 -8.75
CA ARG A 178 -6.80 10.91 -8.50
C ARG A 178 -7.38 9.73 -7.72
N ARG A 179 -6.99 8.52 -8.08
CA ARG A 179 -7.38 7.27 -7.43
C ARG A 179 -6.25 6.75 -6.55
N ILE A 180 -6.62 6.17 -5.40
CA ILE A 180 -5.71 5.51 -4.48
C ILE A 180 -6.07 4.03 -4.36
N ALA A 181 -5.08 3.18 -4.15
CA ALA A 181 -5.22 1.77 -3.85
C ALA A 181 -4.71 1.45 -2.44
#